data_0287e413ff6f4d1d1e09f052d89193e6
#
_entry.id   0287e413ff6f4d1d1e09f052d89193e6
#
_cell.length_a   1.000
_cell.length_b   1.000
_cell.length_c   1.000
_cell.angle_alpha   90.00
_cell.angle_beta   90.00
_cell.angle_gamma   90.00
#
_symmetry.space_group_name_H-M   'P 1'
#
loop_
_entity.id
_entity.type
_entity.pdbx_description
1 polymer ?
#
loop_
_entity_poly.entity_id
_entity_poly.type
_entity_poly.pdbx_seq_one_letter_code
_entity_poly.pdbx_strand_id
1 'polypeptide(L)'
;MATAGIEKITEDAIRAVARDCGSLSMECSDVAGYVNGVGNRIGEHLKMLDQLEEVTTRLLSDQARVSDSTDEARLLSEQAKAKLDAGREAIEGTIDGFKGLTDLIVQLGERMAGFASAMHQVQSVSSTIETIARKTNMLALNATIEAARAGDAGRSFAVVAAEVKKLAHDTRAATSQIASTIGELTREAGALTTEIKTGVERSRDAQGGFSTISETVREVSEIVGMVDRQTEGIAHSTSMIQASVDRVKAGLTDFAADARDNGQELLTAQKRLAHLEMLSNTMLDTLANSGAEIDDTPFILKAQETCRQICVAIERAIDEGEVTVEDVFDRDYQLIEGTNPVQYNVRFNDAADRHVRPILDRTKSGDNRIIGSAIGDMNGYLPTHLSERSHPQGPDPVWNDEHCRNRRILIDDTTRMALASDRPATLATYRMELGDKYIPVKNVFVPLWIKGRRWGNFELAYRDD
;
A
#
# COMPACT_ATOMS: atom_id res chain seq x y z
N MET A 1 -63.26 -41.05 -34.81
CA MET A 1 -63.06 -39.65 -34.35
C MET A 1 -62.43 -39.54 -32.96
N ALA A 2 -62.85 -40.32 -31.95
CA ALA A 2 -62.28 -40.23 -30.61
C ALA A 2 -60.80 -40.70 -30.52
N THR A 3 -60.47 -41.82 -31.21
CA THR A 3 -59.08 -42.34 -31.29
C THR A 3 -58.08 -41.38 -31.98
N ALA A 4 -58.47 -40.80 -33.10
CA ALA A 4 -57.67 -39.80 -33.82
C ALA A 4 -57.45 -38.47 -32.99
N GLY A 5 -58.45 -38.15 -32.13
CA GLY A 5 -58.30 -36.99 -31.19
C GLY A 5 -57.35 -37.27 -30.04
N ILE A 6 -57.37 -38.50 -29.51
CA ILE A 6 -56.43 -38.90 -28.44
C ILE A 6 -55.00 -39.01 -28.98
N GLU A 7 -54.79 -39.61 -30.16
CA GLU A 7 -53.47 -39.67 -30.81
C GLU A 7 -52.88 -38.30 -31.06
N LYS A 8 -53.64 -37.33 -31.57
CA LYS A 8 -53.18 -35.97 -31.81
C LYS A 8 -52.83 -35.25 -30.51
N ILE A 9 -53.65 -35.40 -29.44
CA ILE A 9 -53.31 -34.81 -28.11
C ILE A 9 -52.02 -35.43 -27.55
N THR A 10 -51.82 -36.73 -27.78
CA THR A 10 -50.58 -37.40 -27.30
C THR A 10 -49.34 -36.92 -28.08
N GLU A 11 -49.44 -36.76 -29.39
CA GLU A 11 -48.34 -36.22 -30.22
C GLU A 11 -48.00 -34.75 -29.86
N ASP A 12 -49.00 -33.89 -29.71
CA ASP A 12 -48.79 -32.51 -29.29
C ASP A 12 -48.11 -32.42 -27.89
N ALA A 13 -48.50 -33.31 -26.96
CA ALA A 13 -47.89 -33.40 -25.64
C ALA A 13 -46.42 -33.88 -25.71
N ILE A 14 -46.14 -34.90 -26.53
CA ILE A 14 -44.76 -35.39 -26.74
C ILE A 14 -43.87 -34.31 -27.34
N ARG A 15 -44.38 -33.56 -28.35
CA ARG A 15 -43.65 -32.46 -29.00
C ARG A 15 -43.36 -31.33 -28.00
N ALA A 16 -44.33 -30.98 -27.13
CA ALA A 16 -44.13 -29.97 -26.08
C ALA A 16 -43.08 -30.42 -25.09
N VAL A 17 -43.13 -31.68 -24.59
CA VAL A 17 -42.13 -32.22 -23.64
C VAL A 17 -40.72 -32.29 -24.29
N ALA A 18 -40.62 -32.65 -25.57
CA ALA A 18 -39.33 -32.64 -26.29
C ALA A 18 -38.72 -31.22 -26.35
N ARG A 19 -39.55 -30.21 -26.63
CA ARG A 19 -39.14 -28.82 -26.63
C ARG A 19 -38.68 -28.38 -25.24
N ASP A 20 -39.46 -28.71 -24.22
CA ASP A 20 -39.14 -28.35 -22.84
C ASP A 20 -37.82 -29.01 -22.36
N CYS A 21 -37.56 -30.26 -22.78
CA CYS A 21 -36.29 -30.94 -22.53
C CYS A 21 -35.13 -30.21 -23.21
N GLY A 22 -35.25 -29.81 -24.49
CA GLY A 22 -34.24 -29.04 -25.19
C GLY A 22 -33.94 -27.71 -24.50
N SER A 23 -35.01 -26.99 -24.10
CA SER A 23 -34.88 -25.72 -23.37
C SER A 23 -34.23 -25.91 -22.00
N LEU A 24 -34.61 -26.94 -21.25
CA LEU A 24 -34.00 -27.23 -19.94
C LEU A 24 -32.52 -27.56 -20.04
N SER A 25 -32.09 -28.31 -21.04
CA SER A 25 -30.68 -28.58 -21.29
C SER A 25 -29.89 -27.30 -21.54
N MET A 26 -30.43 -26.39 -22.33
CA MET A 26 -29.81 -25.08 -22.60
C MET A 26 -29.72 -24.22 -21.33
N GLU A 27 -30.80 -24.12 -20.57
CA GLU A 27 -30.84 -23.37 -19.30
C GLU A 27 -29.82 -23.93 -18.30
N CYS A 28 -29.70 -25.26 -18.18
CA CYS A 28 -28.71 -25.89 -17.32
C CYS A 28 -27.28 -25.51 -17.75
N SER A 29 -27.00 -25.52 -19.04
CA SER A 29 -25.70 -25.14 -19.58
C SER A 29 -25.39 -23.66 -19.35
N ASP A 30 -26.37 -22.76 -19.52
CA ASP A 30 -26.22 -21.33 -19.26
C ASP A 30 -25.95 -21.05 -17.76
N VAL A 31 -26.74 -21.65 -16.87
CA VAL A 31 -26.53 -21.51 -15.43
C VAL A 31 -25.18 -22.10 -15.02
N ALA A 32 -24.72 -23.20 -15.62
CA ALA A 32 -23.38 -23.76 -15.38
C ALA A 32 -22.27 -22.76 -15.75
N GLY A 33 -22.45 -22.03 -16.85
CA GLY A 33 -21.55 -20.94 -17.25
C GLY A 33 -21.48 -19.82 -16.20
N TYR A 34 -22.63 -19.37 -15.66
CA TYR A 34 -22.67 -18.39 -14.58
C TYR A 34 -22.03 -18.89 -13.30
N VAL A 35 -22.30 -20.14 -12.91
CA VAL A 35 -21.71 -20.78 -11.73
C VAL A 35 -20.19 -20.82 -11.84
N ASN A 36 -19.66 -21.17 -13.00
CA ASN A 36 -18.23 -21.17 -13.27
C ASN A 36 -17.62 -19.74 -13.16
N GLY A 37 -18.30 -18.76 -13.74
CA GLY A 37 -17.87 -17.35 -13.62
C GLY A 37 -17.85 -16.83 -12.17
N VAL A 38 -18.82 -17.24 -11.34
CA VAL A 38 -18.82 -16.91 -9.90
C VAL A 38 -17.67 -17.65 -9.19
N GLY A 39 -17.42 -18.93 -9.50
CA GLY A 39 -16.30 -19.69 -8.94
C GLY A 39 -14.95 -19.04 -9.21
N ASN A 40 -14.71 -18.57 -10.42
CA ASN A 40 -13.48 -17.86 -10.78
C ASN A 40 -13.31 -16.56 -9.96
N ARG A 41 -14.39 -15.78 -9.77
CA ARG A 41 -14.35 -14.57 -8.93
C ARG A 41 -14.06 -14.88 -7.47
N ILE A 42 -14.61 -15.98 -6.92
CA ILE A 42 -14.24 -16.42 -5.57
C ILE A 42 -12.76 -16.74 -5.48
N GLY A 43 -12.18 -17.40 -6.49
CA GLY A 43 -10.74 -17.66 -6.54
C GLY A 43 -9.90 -16.37 -6.55
N GLU A 44 -10.35 -15.33 -7.26
CA GLU A 44 -9.71 -14.00 -7.24
C GLU A 44 -9.86 -13.33 -5.88
N HIS A 45 -11.03 -13.42 -5.25
CA HIS A 45 -11.25 -12.86 -3.91
C HIS A 45 -10.34 -13.53 -2.86
N LEU A 46 -10.14 -14.84 -2.91
CA LEU A 46 -9.21 -15.52 -2.01
C LEU A 46 -7.79 -15.02 -2.15
N LYS A 47 -7.30 -14.79 -3.38
CA LYS A 47 -5.98 -14.17 -3.60
C LYS A 47 -5.89 -12.76 -3.02
N MET A 48 -6.98 -11.98 -3.15
CA MET A 48 -7.04 -10.63 -2.57
C MET A 48 -7.03 -10.66 -1.04
N LEU A 49 -7.66 -11.66 -0.43
CA LEU A 49 -7.63 -11.86 1.02
C LEU A 49 -6.23 -12.18 1.53
N ASP A 50 -5.47 -13.04 0.82
CA ASP A 50 -4.06 -13.33 1.17
C ASP A 50 -3.22 -12.04 1.14
N GLN A 51 -3.44 -11.17 0.16
CA GLN A 51 -2.76 -9.85 0.08
C GLN A 51 -3.15 -8.93 1.25
N LEU A 52 -4.43 -8.91 1.63
CA LEU A 52 -4.91 -8.11 2.76
C LEU A 52 -4.36 -8.63 4.10
N GLU A 53 -4.19 -9.92 4.27
CA GLU A 53 -3.54 -10.52 5.44
C GLU A 53 -2.07 -10.09 5.54
N GLU A 54 -1.35 -10.04 4.42
CA GLU A 54 0.02 -9.53 4.38
C GLU A 54 0.08 -8.04 4.77
N VAL A 55 -0.82 -7.21 4.23
CA VAL A 55 -0.91 -5.78 4.59
C VAL A 55 -1.22 -5.60 6.07
N THR A 56 -2.15 -6.40 6.61
CA THR A 56 -2.52 -6.37 8.03
C THR A 56 -1.34 -6.74 8.92
N THR A 57 -0.56 -7.73 8.53
CA THR A 57 0.66 -8.15 9.25
C THR A 57 1.74 -7.06 9.24
N ARG A 58 1.94 -6.39 8.12
CA ARG A 58 2.86 -5.23 8.04
C ARG A 58 2.38 -4.08 8.92
N LEU A 59 1.08 -3.80 8.90
CA LEU A 59 0.49 -2.75 9.75
C LEU A 59 0.75 -3.01 11.23
N LEU A 60 0.63 -4.27 11.70
CA LEU A 60 0.98 -4.65 13.08
C LEU A 60 2.45 -4.39 13.40
N SER A 61 3.36 -4.70 12.47
CA SER A 61 4.79 -4.41 12.64
C SER A 61 5.08 -2.92 12.73
N ASP A 62 4.46 -2.11 11.85
CA ASP A 62 4.62 -0.66 11.88
C ASP A 62 4.02 -0.04 13.15
N GLN A 63 2.90 -0.60 13.62
CA GLN A 63 2.27 -0.21 14.88
C GLN A 63 3.18 -0.46 16.09
N ALA A 64 3.87 -1.60 16.14
CA ALA A 64 4.86 -1.91 17.19
C ALA A 64 6.00 -0.87 17.18
N ARG A 65 6.50 -0.50 16.00
CA ARG A 65 7.54 0.54 15.87
C ARG A 65 7.07 1.92 16.34
N VAL A 66 5.81 2.27 16.05
CA VAL A 66 5.23 3.52 16.57
C VAL A 66 5.14 3.48 18.08
N SER A 67 4.73 2.34 18.68
CA SER A 67 4.71 2.17 20.14
C SER A 67 6.08 2.36 20.76
N ASP A 68 7.12 1.69 20.22
CA ASP A 68 8.49 1.81 20.70
C ASP A 68 9.00 3.27 20.64
N SER A 69 8.75 3.95 19.51
CA SER A 69 9.13 5.36 19.34
C SER A 69 8.40 6.29 20.29
N THR A 70 7.15 5.96 20.61
CA THR A 70 6.33 6.72 21.57
C THR A 70 6.86 6.57 22.99
N ASP A 71 7.25 5.36 23.38
CA ASP A 71 7.86 5.10 24.70
C ASP A 71 9.23 5.80 24.83
N GLU A 72 10.04 5.81 23.77
CA GLU A 72 11.30 6.56 23.75
C GLU A 72 11.07 8.06 23.85
N ALA A 73 10.10 8.62 23.13
CA ALA A 73 9.75 10.04 23.20
C ALA A 73 9.29 10.43 24.62
N ARG A 74 8.53 9.59 25.31
CA ARG A 74 8.12 9.80 26.71
C ARG A 74 9.32 9.83 27.63
N LEU A 75 10.25 8.88 27.52
CA LEU A 75 11.46 8.85 28.31
C LEU A 75 12.32 10.11 28.10
N LEU A 76 12.49 10.54 26.85
CA LEU A 76 13.23 11.77 26.51
C LEU A 76 12.54 13.02 27.09
N SER A 77 11.22 13.09 27.07
CA SER A 77 10.45 14.17 27.69
C SER A 77 10.64 14.23 29.22
N GLU A 78 10.61 13.08 29.89
CA GLU A 78 10.90 13.00 31.34
C GLU A 78 12.31 13.49 31.67
N GLN A 79 13.32 13.06 30.89
CA GLN A 79 14.71 13.52 31.06
C GLN A 79 14.87 15.03 30.77
N ALA A 80 14.19 15.54 29.73
CA ALA A 80 14.23 16.96 29.42
C ALA A 80 13.62 17.78 30.55
N LYS A 81 12.48 17.35 31.09
CA LYS A 81 11.82 18.00 32.23
C LYS A 81 12.74 18.06 33.47
N ALA A 82 13.39 16.94 33.81
CA ALA A 82 14.32 16.92 34.94
C ALA A 82 15.51 17.89 34.75
N LYS A 83 16.04 17.98 33.51
CA LYS A 83 17.12 18.96 33.21
C LYS A 83 16.65 20.40 33.25
N LEU A 84 15.42 20.69 32.80
CA LEU A 84 14.84 22.01 32.83
C LEU A 84 14.58 22.45 34.29
N ASP A 85 14.09 21.57 35.16
CA ASP A 85 13.88 21.85 36.58
C ASP A 85 15.20 22.14 37.29
N ALA A 86 16.25 21.35 37.06
CA ALA A 86 17.60 21.62 37.58
C ALA A 86 18.20 22.93 37.03
N GLY A 87 17.97 23.23 35.74
CA GLY A 87 18.38 24.47 35.10
C GLY A 87 17.71 25.70 35.70
N ARG A 88 16.40 25.59 35.99
CA ARG A 88 15.63 26.65 36.67
C ARG A 88 16.17 26.94 38.07
N GLU A 89 16.46 25.93 38.88
CA GLU A 89 17.02 26.07 40.22
C GLU A 89 18.39 26.76 40.18
N ALA A 90 19.25 26.38 39.24
CA ALA A 90 20.56 27.00 39.04
C ALA A 90 20.45 28.50 38.62
N ILE A 91 19.47 28.84 37.77
CA ILE A 91 19.23 30.22 37.34
C ILE A 91 18.71 31.05 38.50
N GLU A 92 17.73 30.55 39.28
CA GLU A 92 17.19 31.20 40.47
C GLU A 92 18.32 31.49 41.49
N GLY A 93 19.17 30.49 41.78
CA GLY A 93 20.36 30.69 42.64
C GLY A 93 21.35 31.71 42.10
N THR A 94 21.52 31.78 40.76
CA THR A 94 22.36 32.79 40.12
C THR A 94 21.80 34.20 40.23
N ILE A 95 20.49 34.37 40.05
CA ILE A 95 19.79 35.67 40.24
C ILE A 95 19.97 36.15 41.67
N ASP A 96 19.79 35.31 42.69
CA ASP A 96 19.98 35.65 44.07
C ASP A 96 21.45 36.00 44.41
N GLY A 97 22.41 35.28 43.81
CA GLY A 97 23.83 35.62 43.89
C GLY A 97 24.16 37.01 43.33
N PHE A 98 23.62 37.35 42.14
CA PHE A 98 23.81 38.71 41.56
C PHE A 98 23.13 39.80 42.40
N LYS A 99 22.00 39.52 43.01
CA LYS A 99 21.35 40.47 43.95
C LYS A 99 22.26 40.73 45.14
N GLY A 100 22.80 39.68 45.77
CA GLY A 100 23.74 39.85 46.91
C GLY A 100 25.03 40.57 46.49
N LEU A 101 25.56 40.32 45.29
CA LEU A 101 26.71 41.06 44.73
C LEU A 101 26.38 42.53 44.52
N THR A 102 25.20 42.84 43.96
CA THR A 102 24.76 44.24 43.78
C THR A 102 24.68 44.96 45.12
N ASP A 103 24.11 44.35 46.16
CA ASP A 103 24.01 44.95 47.51
C ASP A 103 25.43 45.18 48.12
N LEU A 104 26.37 44.26 47.92
CA LEU A 104 27.76 44.41 48.36
C LEU A 104 28.45 45.58 47.65
N ILE A 105 28.29 45.71 46.36
CA ILE A 105 28.87 46.78 45.53
C ILE A 105 28.28 48.15 45.96
N VAL A 106 27.01 48.25 46.24
CA VAL A 106 26.35 49.47 46.75
C VAL A 106 26.93 49.86 48.14
N GLN A 107 27.08 48.92 49.05
CA GLN A 107 27.72 49.17 50.36
C GLN A 107 29.17 49.62 50.23
N LEU A 108 29.92 49.06 49.28
CA LEU A 108 31.30 49.52 48.99
C LEU A 108 31.30 50.95 48.51
N GLY A 109 30.33 51.37 47.68
CA GLY A 109 30.14 52.74 47.25
C GLY A 109 29.92 53.71 48.42
N GLU A 110 29.06 53.35 49.37
CA GLU A 110 28.81 54.15 50.57
C GLU A 110 30.07 54.29 51.46
N ARG A 111 30.87 53.22 51.57
CA ARG A 111 32.15 53.27 52.31
C ARG A 111 33.17 54.17 51.62
N MET A 112 33.25 54.13 50.26
CA MET A 112 34.13 55.00 49.49
C MET A 112 33.74 56.47 49.64
N ALA A 113 32.45 56.78 49.65
CA ALA A 113 31.96 58.13 49.90
C ALA A 113 32.35 58.60 51.30
N GLY A 114 32.24 57.76 52.34
CA GLY A 114 32.69 58.03 53.73
C GLY A 114 34.22 58.23 53.76
N PHE A 115 35.03 57.44 53.06
CA PHE A 115 36.47 57.60 52.96
C PHE A 115 36.84 58.94 52.28
N ALA A 116 36.23 59.30 51.17
CA ALA A 116 36.47 60.57 50.49
C ALA A 116 36.16 61.79 51.44
N SER A 117 35.05 61.70 52.17
CA SER A 117 34.70 62.71 53.19
C SER A 117 35.77 62.84 54.32
N ALA A 118 36.26 61.73 54.84
CA ALA A 118 37.32 61.71 55.84
C ALA A 118 38.64 62.33 55.29
N MET A 119 39.00 62.04 54.03
CA MET A 119 40.16 62.62 53.34
C MET A 119 40.01 64.14 53.21
N HIS A 120 38.82 64.65 52.87
CA HIS A 120 38.53 66.10 52.89
C HIS A 120 38.73 66.74 54.25
N GLN A 121 38.33 66.10 55.34
CA GLN A 121 38.56 66.60 56.70
C GLN A 121 40.05 66.68 57.05
N VAL A 122 40.81 65.62 56.69
CA VAL A 122 42.27 65.60 56.94
C VAL A 122 42.97 66.65 56.08
N GLN A 123 42.52 66.89 54.84
CA GLN A 123 43.03 68.00 53.99
C GLN A 123 42.81 69.37 54.67
N SER A 124 41.62 69.59 55.22
CA SER A 124 41.30 70.86 55.93
C SER A 124 42.18 71.09 57.20
N VAL A 125 42.38 70.01 57.98
CA VAL A 125 43.32 70.08 59.12
C VAL A 125 44.73 70.32 58.69
N SER A 126 45.23 69.63 57.63
CA SER A 126 46.60 69.83 57.08
C SER A 126 46.78 71.30 56.62
N SER A 127 45.82 71.89 55.89
CA SER A 127 45.81 73.29 55.49
C SER A 127 45.87 74.27 56.61
N THR A 128 45.13 73.93 57.78
CA THR A 128 45.20 74.72 58.97
C THR A 128 46.57 74.70 59.61
N ILE A 129 47.18 73.48 59.71
CA ILE A 129 48.52 73.30 60.28
C ILE A 129 49.57 74.10 59.40
N GLU A 130 49.47 74.00 58.04
CA GLU A 130 50.34 74.79 57.12
C GLU A 130 50.18 76.28 57.42
N THR A 131 48.99 76.79 57.64
CA THR A 131 48.75 78.17 57.96
C THR A 131 49.39 78.58 59.31
N ILE A 132 49.26 77.69 60.36
CA ILE A 132 49.95 77.90 61.59
C ILE A 132 51.47 77.91 61.49
N ALA A 133 52.03 76.95 60.71
CA ALA A 133 53.43 76.83 60.43
C ALA A 133 53.95 78.09 59.72
N ARG A 134 53.20 78.64 58.77
CA ARG A 134 53.52 79.91 58.02
C ARG A 134 53.56 81.08 58.98
N LYS A 135 52.55 81.22 59.88
CA LYS A 135 52.52 82.27 60.88
C LYS A 135 53.68 82.11 61.89
N THR A 136 53.97 80.88 62.34
CA THR A 136 55.08 80.57 63.26
C THR A 136 56.42 80.93 62.63
N ASN A 137 56.62 80.64 61.34
CA ASN A 137 57.83 81.01 60.53
C ASN A 137 57.98 82.52 60.47
N MET A 138 56.87 83.28 60.25
CA MET A 138 56.90 84.72 60.26
C MET A 138 57.23 85.31 61.67
N LEU A 139 56.64 84.73 62.78
CA LEU A 139 56.98 85.08 64.15
C LEU A 139 58.45 84.83 64.50
N ALA A 140 58.94 83.65 64.07
CA ALA A 140 60.37 83.30 64.24
C ALA A 140 61.30 84.18 63.44
N LEU A 141 60.94 84.61 62.20
CA LEU A 141 61.68 85.59 61.45
C LEU A 141 61.75 86.94 62.14
N ASN A 142 60.62 87.45 62.65
CA ASN A 142 60.57 88.67 63.43
C ASN A 142 61.41 88.61 64.74
N ALA A 143 61.37 87.48 65.43
CA ALA A 143 62.19 87.24 66.60
C ALA A 143 63.71 87.19 66.26
N THR A 144 64.06 86.58 65.14
CA THR A 144 65.45 86.61 64.66
C THR A 144 65.95 87.99 64.30
N ILE A 145 65.09 88.80 63.71
CA ILE A 145 65.43 90.21 63.45
C ILE A 145 65.62 90.98 64.76
N GLU A 146 64.75 90.85 65.74
CA GLU A 146 64.83 91.60 67.03
C GLU A 146 66.00 91.08 67.84
N ALA A 147 66.33 89.76 67.84
CA ALA A 147 67.49 89.18 68.48
C ALA A 147 68.81 89.79 67.88
N ALA A 148 68.87 89.90 66.53
CA ALA A 148 70.00 90.58 65.85
C ALA A 148 70.12 92.02 66.22
N ARG A 149 69.02 92.71 66.46
CA ARG A 149 68.92 94.12 66.88
C ARG A 149 69.39 94.36 68.32
N ALA A 150 69.28 93.40 69.20
CA ALA A 150 69.72 93.42 70.60
C ALA A 150 71.22 93.16 70.74
N GLY A 151 71.97 92.84 69.73
CA GLY A 151 73.41 92.64 69.76
C GLY A 151 73.83 91.43 70.66
N ASP A 152 74.88 91.54 71.46
CA ASP A 152 75.38 90.48 72.30
C ASP A 152 74.34 89.95 73.33
N ALA A 153 73.39 90.77 73.76
CA ALA A 153 72.33 90.36 74.69
C ALA A 153 71.26 89.43 74.01
N GLY A 154 71.17 89.41 72.70
CA GLY A 154 70.19 88.71 71.96
C GLY A 154 70.64 87.31 71.47
N ARG A 155 71.92 86.89 71.66
CA ARG A 155 72.49 85.68 71.04
C ARG A 155 71.74 84.43 71.42
N SER A 156 71.38 84.23 72.68
CA SER A 156 70.57 83.02 73.09
C SER A 156 69.17 82.99 72.46
N PHE A 157 68.54 84.18 72.30
CA PHE A 157 67.25 84.31 71.63
C PHE A 157 67.33 84.08 70.15
N ALA A 158 68.44 84.49 69.52
CA ALA A 158 68.66 84.20 68.10
C ALA A 158 68.76 82.75 67.78
N VAL A 159 69.36 81.86 68.63
CA VAL A 159 69.46 80.46 68.49
C VAL A 159 68.03 79.79 68.54
N VAL A 160 67.25 80.23 69.57
CA VAL A 160 65.88 79.71 69.71
C VAL A 160 64.98 80.12 68.52
N ALA A 161 65.12 81.36 68.08
CA ALA A 161 64.35 81.87 66.94
C ALA A 161 64.73 81.12 65.61
N ALA A 162 66.01 80.80 65.46
CA ALA A 162 66.50 80.03 64.30
C ALA A 162 65.95 78.57 64.33
N GLU A 163 65.86 77.92 65.56
CA GLU A 163 65.31 76.59 65.73
C GLU A 163 63.79 76.60 65.49
N VAL A 164 63.06 77.57 66.03
CA VAL A 164 61.63 77.75 65.78
C VAL A 164 61.34 77.91 64.27
N LYS A 165 62.17 78.73 63.60
CA LYS A 165 62.08 78.97 62.16
C LYS A 165 62.28 77.67 61.39
N LYS A 166 63.29 76.86 61.74
CA LYS A 166 63.57 75.59 61.15
C LYS A 166 62.40 74.62 61.33
N LEU A 167 61.89 74.48 62.59
CA LEU A 167 60.74 73.63 62.93
C LEU A 167 59.47 74.06 62.13
N ALA A 168 59.26 75.36 62.01
CA ALA A 168 58.13 75.85 61.15
C ALA A 168 58.30 75.50 59.67
N HIS A 169 59.55 75.58 59.14
CA HIS A 169 59.86 75.15 57.79
C HIS A 169 59.63 73.61 57.65
N ASP A 170 60.18 72.83 58.51
CA ASP A 170 60.03 71.37 58.49
C ASP A 170 58.51 70.93 58.63
N THR A 171 57.76 71.58 59.51
CA THR A 171 56.30 71.39 59.63
C THR A 171 55.62 71.73 58.30
N ARG A 172 55.95 72.80 57.63
CA ARG A 172 55.36 73.17 56.32
C ARG A 172 55.70 72.14 55.23
N ALA A 173 56.89 71.62 55.22
CA ALA A 173 57.31 70.59 54.22
C ALA A 173 56.53 69.31 54.47
N ALA A 174 56.34 68.88 55.79
CA ALA A 174 55.57 67.70 56.14
C ALA A 174 54.08 67.88 55.75
N THR A 175 53.46 69.09 56.07
CA THR A 175 52.05 69.28 55.69
C THR A 175 51.82 69.33 54.16
N SER A 176 52.81 69.89 53.37
CA SER A 176 52.78 69.87 51.91
C SER A 176 52.76 68.40 51.36
N GLN A 177 53.62 67.60 51.96
CA GLN A 177 53.67 66.14 51.59
C GLN A 177 52.33 65.42 51.93
N ILE A 178 51.77 65.68 53.12
CA ILE A 178 50.45 65.16 53.52
C ILE A 178 49.37 65.61 52.51
N ALA A 179 49.36 66.90 52.12
CA ALA A 179 48.38 67.43 51.17
C ALA A 179 48.51 66.77 49.78
N SER A 180 49.73 66.45 49.31
CA SER A 180 49.96 65.71 48.05
C SER A 180 49.37 64.28 48.13
N THR A 181 49.72 63.57 49.23
CA THR A 181 49.24 62.20 49.44
C THR A 181 47.71 62.16 49.55
N ILE A 182 47.06 63.09 50.22
CA ILE A 182 45.61 63.19 50.33
C ILE A 182 45.00 63.46 48.94
N GLY A 183 45.65 64.34 48.15
CA GLY A 183 45.19 64.63 46.79
C GLY A 183 45.20 63.39 45.89
N GLU A 184 46.21 62.53 46.03
CA GLU A 184 46.32 61.24 45.32
C GLU A 184 45.25 60.26 45.83
N LEU A 185 45.06 60.09 47.11
CA LEU A 185 44.05 59.22 47.73
C LEU A 185 42.62 59.65 47.34
N THR A 186 42.35 60.97 47.31
CA THR A 186 41.03 61.48 46.91
C THR A 186 40.73 61.22 45.44
N ARG A 187 41.77 61.33 44.57
CA ARG A 187 41.61 61.02 43.15
C ARG A 187 41.35 59.52 42.94
N GLU A 188 42.09 58.66 43.63
CA GLU A 188 41.92 57.20 43.57
C GLU A 188 40.54 56.78 44.11
N ALA A 189 40.06 57.33 45.19
CA ALA A 189 38.72 57.14 45.72
C ALA A 189 37.63 57.57 44.72
N GLY A 190 37.87 58.66 43.96
CA GLY A 190 36.96 59.10 42.88
C GLY A 190 36.93 58.12 41.71
N ALA A 191 38.10 57.58 41.31
CA ALA A 191 38.16 56.51 40.27
C ALA A 191 37.42 55.24 40.72
N LEU A 192 37.69 54.78 41.91
CA LEU A 192 36.98 53.61 42.50
C LEU A 192 35.46 53.81 42.59
N THR A 193 35.00 55.02 42.94
CA THR A 193 33.56 55.33 42.95
C THR A 193 32.94 55.21 41.56
N THR A 194 33.65 55.57 40.52
CA THR A 194 33.22 55.44 39.13
C THR A 194 33.16 53.95 38.68
N GLU A 195 34.20 53.17 39.06
CA GLU A 195 34.23 51.72 38.79
C GLU A 195 33.08 51.00 39.52
N ILE A 196 32.81 51.36 40.79
CA ILE A 196 31.67 50.83 41.58
C ILE A 196 30.36 51.09 40.84
N LYS A 197 30.12 52.32 40.37
CA LYS A 197 28.89 52.64 39.63
C LYS A 197 28.75 51.79 38.37
N THR A 198 29.82 51.63 37.59
CA THR A 198 29.83 50.74 36.41
C THR A 198 29.58 49.29 36.82
N GLY A 199 30.12 48.82 37.96
CA GLY A 199 29.88 47.51 38.51
C GLY A 199 28.42 47.25 38.83
N VAL A 200 27.73 48.22 39.44
CA VAL A 200 26.27 48.12 39.73
C VAL A 200 25.46 48.03 38.46
N GLU A 201 25.77 48.85 37.44
CA GLU A 201 25.07 48.80 36.14
C GLU A 201 25.24 47.45 35.47
N ARG A 202 26.46 46.93 35.36
CA ARG A 202 26.74 45.63 34.77
C ARG A 202 26.05 44.48 35.56
N SER A 203 26.00 44.56 36.87
CA SER A 203 25.34 43.57 37.71
C SER A 203 23.82 43.55 37.47
N ARG A 204 23.20 44.73 37.28
CA ARG A 204 21.77 44.85 36.96
C ARG A 204 21.45 44.29 35.55
N ASP A 205 22.32 44.61 34.59
CA ASP A 205 22.17 44.08 33.22
C ASP A 205 22.24 42.56 33.20
N ALA A 206 23.22 41.98 33.90
CA ALA A 206 23.36 40.52 34.07
C ALA A 206 22.10 39.90 34.72
N GLN A 207 21.57 40.54 35.80
CA GLN A 207 20.33 40.10 36.45
C GLN A 207 19.13 40.11 35.47
N GLY A 208 19.02 41.17 34.64
CA GLY A 208 17.98 41.21 33.57
C GLY A 208 18.14 40.09 32.57
N GLY A 209 19.38 39.80 32.12
CA GLY A 209 19.69 38.71 31.23
C GLY A 209 19.26 37.33 31.80
N PHE A 210 19.56 37.05 33.06
CA PHE A 210 19.15 35.82 33.75
C PHE A 210 17.63 35.72 33.91
N SER A 211 16.94 36.81 34.13
CA SER A 211 15.48 36.86 34.19
C SER A 211 14.87 36.42 32.83
N THR A 212 15.42 36.89 31.70
CA THR A 212 15.00 36.48 30.37
C THR A 212 15.27 35.00 30.12
N ILE A 213 16.44 34.48 30.56
CA ILE A 213 16.77 33.05 30.44
C ILE A 213 15.76 32.21 31.29
N SER A 214 15.41 32.65 32.48
CA SER A 214 14.41 31.99 33.35
C SER A 214 13.05 31.89 32.65
N GLU A 215 12.61 32.93 31.95
CA GLU A 215 11.36 32.91 31.20
C GLU A 215 11.43 31.94 30.00
N THR A 216 12.52 31.95 29.27
CA THR A 216 12.75 30.99 28.17
C THR A 216 12.73 29.55 28.68
N VAL A 217 13.37 29.25 29.81
CA VAL A 217 13.34 27.89 30.42
C VAL A 217 11.91 27.49 30.81
N ARG A 218 11.10 28.41 31.32
CA ARG A 218 9.69 28.15 31.61
C ARG A 218 8.90 27.82 30.34
N GLU A 219 9.06 28.61 29.27
CA GLU A 219 8.41 28.36 28.00
C GLU A 219 8.79 27.00 27.41
N VAL A 220 10.07 26.62 27.43
CA VAL A 220 10.55 25.30 26.99
C VAL A 220 9.95 24.20 27.86
N SER A 221 9.80 24.41 29.19
CA SER A 221 9.16 23.42 30.07
C SER A 221 7.69 23.20 29.71
N GLU A 222 6.96 24.26 29.34
CA GLU A 222 5.59 24.14 28.83
C GLU A 222 5.49 23.36 27.55
N ILE A 223 6.44 23.57 26.59
CA ILE A 223 6.53 22.82 25.34
C ILE A 223 6.79 21.34 25.63
N VAL A 224 7.73 21.00 26.51
CA VAL A 224 7.99 19.61 26.91
C VAL A 224 6.74 18.96 27.50
N GLY A 225 5.98 19.69 28.33
CA GLY A 225 4.70 19.21 28.85
C GLY A 225 3.61 19.03 27.77
N MET A 226 3.65 19.80 26.68
CA MET A 226 2.77 19.56 25.52
C MET A 226 3.19 18.30 24.76
N VAL A 227 4.49 18.08 24.55
CA VAL A 227 5.02 16.88 23.91
C VAL A 227 4.62 15.63 24.69
N ASP A 228 4.70 15.65 26.00
CA ASP A 228 4.31 14.54 26.88
C ASP A 228 2.81 14.17 26.69
N ARG A 229 1.91 15.15 26.76
CA ARG A 229 0.48 14.92 26.48
C ARG A 229 0.21 14.41 25.07
N GLN A 230 0.95 14.91 24.08
CA GLN A 230 0.81 14.44 22.69
C GLN A 230 1.25 12.97 22.57
N THR A 231 2.32 12.59 23.24
CA THR A 231 2.85 11.23 23.29
C THR A 231 1.85 10.27 23.93
N GLU A 232 1.18 10.67 25.02
CA GLU A 232 0.07 9.90 25.62
C GLU A 232 -1.10 9.71 24.64
N GLY A 233 -1.46 10.76 23.90
CA GLY A 233 -2.50 10.70 22.87
C GLY A 233 -2.14 9.73 21.74
N ILE A 234 -0.88 9.70 21.32
CA ILE A 234 -0.36 8.75 20.31
C ILE A 234 -0.43 7.32 20.86
N ALA A 235 0.02 7.08 22.10
CA ALA A 235 -0.03 5.76 22.72
C ALA A 235 -1.47 5.22 22.80
N HIS A 236 -2.42 6.05 23.18
CA HIS A 236 -3.85 5.69 23.21
C HIS A 236 -4.37 5.36 21.80
N SER A 237 -4.07 6.20 20.80
CA SER A 237 -4.47 5.98 19.41
C SER A 237 -3.87 4.67 18.84
N THR A 238 -2.60 4.41 19.16
CA THR A 238 -1.89 3.18 18.79
C THR A 238 -2.59 1.94 19.33
N SER A 239 -3.01 1.96 20.61
CA SER A 239 -3.77 0.87 21.23
C SER A 239 -5.14 0.65 20.54
N MET A 240 -5.85 1.72 20.16
CA MET A 240 -7.13 1.62 19.45
C MET A 240 -6.98 1.07 18.04
N ILE A 241 -5.91 1.45 17.32
CA ILE A 241 -5.58 0.91 16.01
C ILE A 241 -5.28 -0.59 16.14
N GLN A 242 -4.49 -1.00 17.13
CA GLN A 242 -4.19 -2.42 17.39
C GLN A 242 -5.47 -3.23 17.52
N ALA A 243 -6.41 -2.82 18.38
CA ALA A 243 -7.69 -3.50 18.55
C ALA A 243 -8.55 -3.53 17.27
N SER A 244 -8.41 -2.52 16.41
CA SER A 244 -9.11 -2.47 15.12
C SER A 244 -8.50 -3.42 14.10
N VAL A 245 -7.18 -3.52 14.06
CA VAL A 245 -6.44 -4.46 13.20
C VAL A 245 -6.74 -5.90 13.59
N ASP A 246 -6.80 -6.20 14.88
CA ASP A 246 -7.16 -7.54 15.36
C ASP A 246 -8.58 -7.96 14.91
N ARG A 247 -9.53 -7.02 14.95
CA ARG A 247 -10.89 -7.25 14.43
C ARG A 247 -10.92 -7.45 12.91
N VAL A 248 -10.13 -6.66 12.17
CA VAL A 248 -10.00 -6.85 10.71
C VAL A 248 -9.43 -8.22 10.41
N LYS A 249 -8.37 -8.64 11.11
CA LYS A 249 -7.75 -9.96 10.94
C LYS A 249 -8.74 -11.11 11.19
N ALA A 250 -9.52 -11.03 12.26
CA ALA A 250 -10.58 -12.00 12.54
C ALA A 250 -11.61 -12.05 11.40
N GLY A 251 -12.09 -10.87 10.95
CA GLY A 251 -13.05 -10.78 9.83
C GLY A 251 -12.51 -11.31 8.49
N LEU A 252 -11.22 -11.11 8.18
CA LEU A 252 -10.57 -11.68 7.00
C LEU A 252 -10.52 -13.21 7.07
N THR A 253 -10.24 -13.76 8.25
CA THR A 253 -10.20 -15.22 8.48
C THR A 253 -11.59 -15.84 8.25
N ASP A 254 -12.63 -15.25 8.83
CA ASP A 254 -14.01 -15.70 8.67
C ASP A 254 -14.46 -15.61 7.21
N PHE A 255 -14.18 -14.48 6.55
CA PHE A 255 -14.53 -14.29 5.14
C PHE A 255 -13.79 -15.27 4.21
N ALA A 256 -12.52 -15.59 4.51
CA ALA A 256 -11.77 -16.60 3.76
C ALA A 256 -12.36 -18.01 3.92
N ALA A 257 -12.87 -18.36 5.12
CA ALA A 257 -13.57 -19.61 5.35
C ALA A 257 -14.87 -19.67 4.53
N ASP A 258 -15.72 -18.64 4.64
CA ASP A 258 -16.98 -18.53 3.89
C ASP A 258 -16.76 -18.58 2.37
N ALA A 259 -15.71 -17.91 1.86
CA ALA A 259 -15.39 -17.94 0.45
C ALA A 259 -14.99 -19.35 -0.04
N ARG A 260 -14.25 -20.11 0.77
CA ARG A 260 -13.89 -21.51 0.45
C ARG A 260 -15.11 -22.40 0.45
N ASP A 261 -16.00 -22.25 1.43
CA ASP A 261 -17.24 -23.03 1.53
C ASP A 261 -18.16 -22.72 0.34
N ASN A 262 -18.34 -21.44 0.00
CA ASN A 262 -19.09 -21.03 -1.21
C ASN A 262 -18.48 -21.65 -2.49
N GLY A 263 -17.15 -21.68 -2.61
CA GLY A 263 -16.47 -22.34 -3.72
C GLY A 263 -16.80 -23.83 -3.82
N GLN A 264 -16.87 -24.53 -2.69
CA GLN A 264 -17.25 -25.94 -2.64
C GLN A 264 -18.72 -26.19 -2.98
N GLU A 265 -19.61 -25.30 -2.54
CA GLU A 265 -21.04 -25.35 -2.89
C GLU A 265 -21.26 -25.12 -4.39
N LEU A 266 -20.51 -24.18 -5.00
CA LEU A 266 -20.56 -23.94 -6.45
C LEU A 266 -20.10 -25.17 -7.25
N LEU A 267 -19.03 -25.85 -6.82
CA LEU A 267 -18.59 -27.11 -7.46
C LEU A 267 -19.69 -28.19 -7.37
N THR A 268 -20.43 -28.23 -6.26
CA THR A 268 -21.55 -29.13 -6.09
C THR A 268 -22.71 -28.75 -7.01
N ALA A 269 -23.03 -27.47 -7.10
CA ALA A 269 -24.06 -26.96 -8.02
C ALA A 269 -23.72 -27.27 -9.49
N GLN A 270 -22.46 -27.09 -9.87
CA GLN A 270 -21.96 -27.41 -11.23
C GLN A 270 -22.16 -28.89 -11.59
N LYS A 271 -21.84 -29.81 -10.65
CA LYS A 271 -22.09 -31.25 -10.87
C LYS A 271 -23.57 -31.56 -11.01
N ARG A 272 -24.44 -30.88 -10.24
CA ARG A 272 -25.90 -31.07 -10.34
C ARG A 272 -26.44 -30.55 -11.67
N LEU A 273 -25.97 -29.41 -12.14
CA LEU A 273 -26.35 -28.85 -13.44
C LEU A 273 -25.95 -29.79 -14.59
N ALA A 274 -24.70 -30.29 -14.60
CA ALA A 274 -24.25 -31.27 -15.59
C ALA A 274 -25.11 -32.55 -15.57
N HIS A 275 -25.52 -33.01 -14.38
CA HIS A 275 -26.43 -34.17 -14.29
C HIS A 275 -27.84 -33.88 -14.83
N LEU A 276 -28.40 -32.68 -14.58
CA LEU A 276 -29.68 -32.24 -15.13
C LEU A 276 -29.64 -32.10 -16.63
N GLU A 277 -28.56 -31.53 -17.17
CA GLU A 277 -28.33 -31.43 -18.62
C GLU A 277 -28.27 -32.80 -19.28
N MET A 278 -27.50 -33.74 -18.70
CA MET A 278 -27.44 -35.12 -19.17
C MET A 278 -28.80 -35.82 -19.12
N LEU A 279 -29.58 -35.65 -18.02
CA LEU A 279 -30.91 -36.23 -17.89
C LEU A 279 -31.87 -35.66 -18.93
N SER A 280 -31.83 -34.34 -19.15
CA SER A 280 -32.66 -33.64 -20.14
C SER A 280 -32.35 -34.12 -21.57
N ASN A 281 -31.06 -34.24 -21.92
CA ASN A 281 -30.62 -34.80 -23.19
C ASN A 281 -31.04 -36.29 -23.37
N THR A 282 -30.99 -37.09 -22.31
CA THR A 282 -31.44 -38.48 -22.34
C THR A 282 -32.95 -38.58 -22.58
N MET A 283 -33.74 -37.70 -21.95
CA MET A 283 -35.18 -37.61 -22.17
C MET A 283 -35.50 -37.19 -23.62
N LEU A 284 -34.83 -36.13 -24.12
CA LEU A 284 -34.97 -35.64 -25.49
C LEU A 284 -34.62 -36.72 -26.50
N ASP A 285 -33.50 -37.43 -26.33
CA ASP A 285 -33.09 -38.53 -27.18
C ASP A 285 -34.08 -39.69 -27.15
N THR A 286 -34.67 -40.00 -25.97
CA THR A 286 -35.69 -41.02 -25.86
C THR A 286 -36.97 -40.64 -26.60
N LEU A 287 -37.40 -39.39 -26.53
CA LEU A 287 -38.56 -38.89 -27.30
C LEU A 287 -38.27 -38.91 -28.79
N ALA A 288 -37.08 -38.51 -29.24
CA ALA A 288 -36.63 -38.53 -30.62
C ALA A 288 -36.67 -39.97 -31.23
N ASN A 289 -36.43 -40.99 -30.42
CA ASN A 289 -36.44 -42.38 -30.83
C ASN A 289 -37.76 -43.12 -30.48
N SER A 290 -38.78 -42.42 -29.99
CA SER A 290 -40.09 -43.02 -29.60
C SER A 290 -40.98 -43.39 -30.80
N GLY A 291 -40.65 -42.91 -31.98
CA GLY A 291 -41.48 -43.00 -33.19
C GLY A 291 -42.50 -41.87 -33.34
N ALA A 292 -42.60 -40.95 -32.33
CA ALA A 292 -43.44 -39.78 -32.42
C ALA A 292 -42.74 -38.69 -33.26
N GLU A 293 -43.51 -37.89 -33.97
CA GLU A 293 -42.99 -36.71 -34.68
C GLU A 293 -42.77 -35.55 -33.71
N ILE A 294 -41.51 -35.09 -33.61
CA ILE A 294 -41.08 -33.92 -32.85
C ILE A 294 -40.56 -32.84 -33.76
N ASP A 295 -40.36 -31.62 -33.26
CA ASP A 295 -39.84 -30.51 -34.05
C ASP A 295 -38.49 -30.79 -34.68
N ASP A 296 -37.69 -31.67 -34.07
CA ASP A 296 -36.35 -32.10 -34.50
C ASP A 296 -36.37 -33.24 -35.57
N THR A 297 -37.53 -33.90 -35.78
CA THR A 297 -37.63 -35.03 -36.73
C THR A 297 -37.13 -34.72 -38.15
N PRO A 298 -37.36 -33.54 -38.73
CA PRO A 298 -36.82 -33.22 -40.08
C PRO A 298 -35.29 -33.21 -40.10
N PHE A 299 -34.63 -32.76 -39.05
CA PHE A 299 -33.16 -32.73 -38.93
C PHE A 299 -32.60 -34.15 -38.72
N ILE A 300 -33.29 -34.97 -37.93
CA ILE A 300 -32.94 -36.38 -37.72
C ILE A 300 -32.96 -37.13 -39.07
N LEU A 301 -34.05 -37.00 -39.84
CA LEU A 301 -34.17 -37.63 -41.16
C LEU A 301 -33.11 -37.08 -42.14
N LYS A 302 -32.84 -35.79 -42.11
CA LYS A 302 -31.80 -35.17 -42.92
C LYS A 302 -30.40 -35.71 -42.58
N ALA A 303 -30.11 -35.86 -41.26
CA ALA A 303 -28.84 -36.40 -40.81
C ALA A 303 -28.66 -37.88 -41.24
N GLN A 304 -29.69 -38.67 -41.08
CA GLN A 304 -29.67 -40.09 -41.54
C GLN A 304 -29.45 -40.22 -43.03
N GLU A 305 -30.14 -39.43 -43.86
CA GLU A 305 -29.96 -39.41 -45.33
C GLU A 305 -28.55 -38.92 -45.72
N THR A 306 -28.03 -37.86 -45.07
CA THR A 306 -26.67 -37.38 -45.33
C THR A 306 -25.62 -38.41 -44.94
N CYS A 307 -25.78 -39.05 -43.77
CA CYS A 307 -24.90 -40.14 -43.32
C CYS A 307 -24.88 -41.29 -44.35
N ARG A 308 -26.06 -41.71 -44.87
CA ARG A 308 -26.15 -42.74 -45.93
C ARG A 308 -25.39 -42.30 -47.22
N GLN A 309 -25.51 -41.04 -47.67
CA GLN A 309 -24.78 -40.53 -48.81
C GLN A 309 -23.27 -40.57 -48.57
N ILE A 310 -22.80 -40.25 -47.37
CA ILE A 310 -21.39 -40.31 -46.98
C ILE A 310 -20.91 -41.77 -47.01
N CYS A 311 -21.67 -42.73 -46.41
CA CYS A 311 -21.33 -44.15 -46.46
C CYS A 311 -21.14 -44.63 -47.91
N VAL A 312 -22.12 -44.34 -48.80
CA VAL A 312 -22.07 -44.72 -50.22
C VAL A 312 -20.86 -44.10 -50.92
N ALA A 313 -20.54 -42.86 -50.65
CA ALA A 313 -19.39 -42.16 -51.26
C ALA A 313 -18.05 -42.79 -50.85
N ILE A 314 -17.90 -43.10 -49.55
CA ILE A 314 -16.67 -43.72 -48.99
C ILE A 314 -16.56 -45.17 -49.55
N GLU A 315 -17.64 -45.93 -49.52
CA GLU A 315 -17.62 -47.33 -49.99
C GLU A 315 -17.37 -47.43 -51.49
N ARG A 316 -17.87 -46.47 -52.29
CA ARG A 316 -17.54 -46.38 -53.71
C ARG A 316 -16.05 -46.08 -53.91
N ALA A 317 -15.46 -45.13 -53.18
CA ALA A 317 -14.02 -44.84 -53.29
C ALA A 317 -13.16 -46.07 -52.92
N ILE A 318 -13.63 -46.90 -51.97
CA ILE A 318 -12.99 -48.19 -51.66
C ILE A 318 -13.12 -49.16 -52.87
N ASP A 319 -14.33 -49.31 -53.44
CA ASP A 319 -14.58 -50.26 -54.53
C ASP A 319 -13.86 -49.83 -55.82
N GLU A 320 -13.66 -48.54 -56.05
CA GLU A 320 -12.90 -47.98 -57.18
C GLU A 320 -11.37 -48.00 -56.91
N GLY A 321 -10.91 -48.42 -55.73
CA GLY A 321 -9.50 -48.57 -55.37
C GLY A 321 -8.77 -47.23 -55.10
N GLU A 322 -9.50 -46.13 -54.89
CA GLU A 322 -8.91 -44.83 -54.56
C GLU A 322 -8.40 -44.78 -53.13
N VAL A 323 -9.00 -45.57 -52.22
CA VAL A 323 -8.63 -45.68 -50.81
C VAL A 323 -8.88 -47.13 -50.35
N THR A 324 -8.06 -47.66 -49.46
CA THR A 324 -8.28 -49.01 -48.90
C THR A 324 -9.14 -48.93 -47.63
N VAL A 325 -9.73 -50.07 -47.23
CA VAL A 325 -10.46 -50.16 -45.95
C VAL A 325 -9.52 -49.84 -44.78
N GLU A 326 -8.27 -50.29 -44.84
CA GLU A 326 -7.23 -50.05 -43.86
C GLU A 326 -6.90 -48.53 -43.72
N ASP A 327 -6.92 -47.80 -44.84
CA ASP A 327 -6.70 -46.34 -44.82
C ASP A 327 -7.89 -45.60 -44.21
N VAL A 328 -9.13 -46.00 -44.51
CA VAL A 328 -10.35 -45.41 -43.92
C VAL A 328 -10.40 -45.61 -42.42
N PHE A 329 -9.91 -46.76 -41.93
CA PHE A 329 -9.86 -47.08 -40.49
C PHE A 329 -8.50 -46.77 -39.83
N ASP A 330 -7.63 -46.01 -40.52
CA ASP A 330 -6.35 -45.57 -39.99
C ASP A 330 -6.57 -44.65 -38.77
N ARG A 331 -5.95 -45.00 -37.62
CA ARG A 331 -5.99 -44.27 -36.35
C ARG A 331 -4.60 -43.97 -35.84
N ASP A 332 -3.61 -44.03 -36.71
CA ASP A 332 -2.26 -43.61 -36.44
C ASP A 332 -2.17 -42.08 -36.66
N TYR A 333 -2.58 -41.31 -35.66
CA TYR A 333 -2.67 -39.86 -35.71
C TYR A 333 -1.27 -39.22 -35.69
N GLN A 334 -0.72 -38.96 -36.86
CA GLN A 334 0.58 -38.29 -37.01
C GLN A 334 0.48 -36.81 -36.74
N LEU A 335 1.19 -36.33 -35.72
CA LEU A 335 1.20 -34.93 -35.35
C LEU A 335 1.66 -34.02 -36.51
N ILE A 336 0.91 -32.97 -36.81
CA ILE A 336 1.34 -31.91 -37.73
C ILE A 336 2.05 -30.84 -36.88
N GLU A 337 3.38 -30.80 -36.97
CA GLU A 337 4.18 -29.86 -36.20
C GLU A 337 3.85 -28.40 -36.52
N GLY A 338 3.93 -27.54 -35.52
CA GLY A 338 3.69 -26.09 -35.64
C GLY A 338 2.22 -25.70 -35.73
N THR A 339 1.26 -26.61 -35.51
CA THR A 339 -0.18 -26.31 -35.49
C THR A 339 -0.66 -25.94 -34.09
N ASN A 340 -1.49 -24.91 -34.01
CA ASN A 340 -2.16 -24.50 -32.78
C ASN A 340 -3.56 -23.92 -33.11
N PRO A 341 -4.69 -24.59 -32.75
CA PRO A 341 -4.76 -25.88 -32.03
C PRO A 341 -4.13 -27.04 -32.82
N VAL A 342 -3.74 -28.09 -32.08
CA VAL A 342 -3.02 -29.24 -32.62
C VAL A 342 -3.85 -29.97 -33.69
N GLN A 343 -3.24 -30.27 -34.85
CA GLN A 343 -3.81 -31.06 -35.92
C GLN A 343 -2.99 -32.34 -36.16
N TYR A 344 -3.66 -33.34 -36.74
CA TYR A 344 -3.06 -34.63 -37.03
C TYR A 344 -3.30 -35.05 -38.50
N ASN A 345 -2.49 -35.92 -38.99
CA ASN A 345 -2.64 -36.50 -40.30
C ASN A 345 -2.89 -38.02 -40.19
N VAL A 346 -3.84 -38.51 -40.97
CA VAL A 346 -4.10 -39.94 -41.17
C VAL A 346 -4.27 -40.22 -42.68
N ARG A 347 -4.13 -41.43 -43.10
CA ARG A 347 -4.20 -41.82 -44.54
C ARG A 347 -5.55 -41.55 -45.18
N PHE A 348 -6.63 -41.43 -44.38
CA PHE A 348 -7.98 -41.15 -44.86
C PHE A 348 -8.23 -39.66 -45.21
N ASN A 349 -7.42 -38.73 -44.78
CA ASN A 349 -7.70 -37.30 -44.90
C ASN A 349 -8.02 -36.83 -46.31
N ASP A 350 -7.18 -37.16 -47.28
CA ASP A 350 -7.31 -36.70 -48.68
C ASP A 350 -8.55 -37.30 -49.37
N ALA A 351 -8.88 -38.55 -49.05
CA ALA A 351 -10.11 -39.19 -49.55
C ALA A 351 -11.36 -38.56 -48.90
N ALA A 352 -11.31 -38.27 -47.59
CA ALA A 352 -12.38 -37.57 -46.91
C ALA A 352 -12.60 -36.15 -47.47
N ASP A 353 -11.53 -35.42 -47.76
CA ASP A 353 -11.62 -34.10 -48.39
C ASP A 353 -12.28 -34.14 -49.78
N ARG A 354 -11.99 -35.19 -50.59
CA ARG A 354 -12.57 -35.35 -51.93
C ARG A 354 -14.00 -35.85 -51.94
N HIS A 355 -14.32 -36.82 -51.11
CA HIS A 355 -15.60 -37.53 -51.21
C HIS A 355 -16.62 -37.10 -50.16
N VAL A 356 -16.20 -36.67 -48.97
CA VAL A 356 -17.09 -36.32 -47.85
C VAL A 356 -17.35 -34.83 -47.78
N ARG A 357 -16.32 -33.98 -47.83
CA ARG A 357 -16.47 -32.50 -47.70
C ARG A 357 -17.53 -31.91 -48.62
N PRO A 358 -17.62 -32.29 -49.94
CA PRO A 358 -18.66 -31.74 -50.81
C PRO A 358 -20.09 -32.11 -50.36
N ILE A 359 -20.27 -33.23 -49.64
CA ILE A 359 -21.56 -33.63 -49.09
C ILE A 359 -21.87 -32.79 -47.85
N LEU A 360 -20.90 -32.55 -46.98
CA LEU A 360 -21.03 -31.67 -45.83
C LEU A 360 -21.43 -30.25 -46.24
N ASP A 361 -20.75 -29.67 -47.22
CA ASP A 361 -21.01 -28.32 -47.75
C ASP A 361 -22.43 -28.19 -48.35
N ARG A 362 -22.89 -29.19 -49.12
CA ARG A 362 -24.24 -29.23 -49.67
C ARG A 362 -25.30 -29.35 -48.55
N THR A 363 -25.02 -30.12 -47.51
CA THR A 363 -25.96 -30.31 -46.42
C THR A 363 -26.17 -29.00 -45.67
N LYS A 364 -25.11 -28.23 -45.39
CA LYS A 364 -25.17 -26.92 -44.76
C LYS A 364 -25.90 -25.89 -45.63
N SER A 365 -25.57 -25.84 -46.94
CA SER A 365 -26.21 -24.85 -47.84
C SER A 365 -27.67 -25.11 -48.13
N GLY A 366 -28.20 -26.28 -47.79
CA GLY A 366 -29.61 -26.67 -48.02
C GLY A 366 -30.60 -26.14 -47.00
N ASP A 367 -30.20 -25.72 -45.82
CA ASP A 367 -31.08 -25.11 -44.77
C ASP A 367 -30.23 -24.15 -43.90
N ASN A 368 -30.69 -22.90 -43.80
CA ASN A 368 -29.99 -21.85 -43.03
C ASN A 368 -29.94 -22.10 -41.52
N ARG A 369 -30.77 -22.97 -40.98
CA ARG A 369 -30.73 -23.40 -39.58
C ARG A 369 -29.59 -24.36 -39.31
N ILE A 370 -29.07 -25.08 -40.34
CA ILE A 370 -27.91 -25.96 -40.21
C ILE A 370 -26.65 -25.11 -40.10
N ILE A 371 -25.98 -25.17 -38.96
CA ILE A 371 -24.79 -24.36 -38.64
C ILE A 371 -23.49 -25.15 -38.82
N GLY A 372 -23.56 -26.49 -38.85
CA GLY A 372 -22.39 -27.34 -39.04
C GLY A 372 -22.73 -28.76 -39.36
N SER A 373 -21.80 -29.42 -40.02
CA SER A 373 -21.82 -30.88 -40.20
C SER A 373 -20.38 -31.40 -40.26
N ALA A 374 -20.17 -32.60 -39.71
CA ALA A 374 -18.85 -33.23 -39.67
C ALA A 374 -18.98 -34.74 -39.61
N ILE A 375 -17.88 -35.45 -39.87
CA ILE A 375 -17.70 -36.86 -39.47
C ILE A 375 -16.60 -36.96 -38.43
N GLY A 376 -16.87 -37.68 -37.35
CA GLY A 376 -15.90 -38.00 -36.32
C GLY A 376 -15.71 -39.50 -36.19
N ASP A 377 -14.48 -39.96 -36.04
CA ASP A 377 -14.23 -41.37 -35.76
C ASP A 377 -14.51 -41.74 -34.31
N MET A 378 -14.28 -42.99 -33.90
CA MET A 378 -14.53 -43.46 -32.50
C MET A 378 -13.66 -42.75 -31.45
N ASN A 379 -12.64 -41.99 -31.83
CA ASN A 379 -11.79 -41.19 -30.97
C ASN A 379 -12.08 -39.68 -31.08
N GLY A 380 -13.12 -39.29 -31.85
CA GLY A 380 -13.50 -37.88 -32.08
C GLY A 380 -12.59 -37.19 -33.12
N TYR A 381 -11.81 -37.94 -33.88
CA TYR A 381 -10.99 -37.36 -34.93
C TYR A 381 -11.82 -36.97 -36.15
N LEU A 382 -11.68 -35.75 -36.64
CA LEU A 382 -12.36 -35.22 -37.80
C LEU A 382 -11.37 -35.16 -39.01
N PRO A 383 -11.38 -36.14 -39.90
CA PRO A 383 -10.46 -36.17 -41.05
C PRO A 383 -10.70 -34.99 -42.02
N THR A 384 -11.94 -34.51 -42.10
CA THR A 384 -12.36 -33.36 -42.89
C THR A 384 -13.47 -32.58 -42.14
N HIS A 385 -13.72 -31.35 -42.56
CA HIS A 385 -14.82 -30.51 -42.08
C HIS A 385 -15.37 -29.69 -43.27
N LEU A 386 -16.40 -28.85 -43.01
CA LEU A 386 -16.90 -27.85 -43.97
C LEU A 386 -15.73 -27.06 -44.58
N SER A 387 -15.84 -26.66 -45.85
CA SER A 387 -14.81 -25.86 -46.53
C SER A 387 -14.46 -24.57 -45.76
N GLU A 388 -15.46 -23.87 -45.20
CA GLU A 388 -15.28 -22.67 -44.40
C GLU A 388 -14.57 -22.89 -43.05
N ARG A 389 -14.41 -24.15 -42.61
CA ARG A 389 -13.73 -24.54 -41.36
C ARG A 389 -12.55 -25.47 -41.58
N SER A 390 -12.04 -25.49 -42.82
CA SER A 390 -10.92 -26.31 -43.22
C SER A 390 -9.79 -25.48 -43.83
N HIS A 391 -9.64 -24.23 -43.40
CA HIS A 391 -8.56 -23.36 -43.83
C HIS A 391 -7.20 -23.83 -43.31
N PRO A 392 -6.11 -23.49 -43.97
CA PRO A 392 -4.76 -23.61 -43.40
C PRO A 392 -4.65 -22.73 -42.16
N GLN A 393 -3.93 -23.20 -41.14
CA GLN A 393 -3.73 -22.41 -39.93
C GLN A 393 -2.81 -21.20 -40.18
N GLY A 394 -3.19 -20.08 -39.56
CA GLY A 394 -2.42 -18.85 -39.48
C GLY A 394 -1.70 -18.71 -38.14
N PRO A 395 -1.11 -17.53 -37.87
CA PRO A 395 -0.41 -17.24 -36.59
C PRO A 395 -1.34 -17.02 -35.39
N ASP A 396 -2.64 -16.78 -35.64
CA ASP A 396 -3.62 -16.49 -34.57
C ASP A 396 -4.34 -17.78 -34.14
N PRO A 397 -4.10 -18.29 -32.90
CA PRO A 397 -4.73 -19.51 -32.40
C PRO A 397 -6.26 -19.40 -32.26
N VAL A 398 -6.79 -18.19 -31.95
CA VAL A 398 -8.23 -17.97 -31.79
C VAL A 398 -8.92 -18.08 -33.14
N TRP A 399 -8.37 -17.43 -34.17
CA TRP A 399 -8.86 -17.57 -35.54
C TRP A 399 -8.77 -19.02 -36.04
N ASN A 400 -7.66 -19.71 -35.75
CA ASN A 400 -7.47 -21.12 -36.10
C ASN A 400 -8.51 -22.03 -35.44
N ASP A 401 -8.88 -21.78 -34.17
CA ASP A 401 -9.87 -22.59 -33.48
C ASP A 401 -11.24 -22.53 -34.18
N GLU A 402 -11.60 -21.38 -34.71
CA GLU A 402 -12.85 -21.17 -35.42
C GLU A 402 -12.81 -21.70 -36.88
N HIS A 403 -11.71 -21.49 -37.63
CA HIS A 403 -11.66 -21.69 -39.07
C HIS A 403 -10.88 -22.94 -39.51
N CYS A 404 -10.18 -23.63 -38.61
CA CYS A 404 -9.33 -24.78 -38.91
C CYS A 404 -9.70 -25.99 -38.02
N ARG A 405 -10.93 -26.48 -38.17
CA ARG A 405 -11.46 -27.56 -37.34
C ARG A 405 -11.21 -28.97 -37.89
N ASN A 406 -10.87 -29.08 -39.15
CA ASN A 406 -10.47 -30.37 -39.77
C ASN A 406 -9.15 -30.88 -39.16
N ARG A 407 -8.95 -32.20 -39.25
CA ARG A 407 -7.73 -32.87 -38.77
C ARG A 407 -7.46 -32.73 -37.28
N ARG A 408 -8.51 -32.49 -36.49
CA ARG A 408 -8.45 -32.34 -35.03
C ARG A 408 -9.19 -33.48 -34.35
N ILE A 409 -8.83 -33.73 -33.09
CA ILE A 409 -9.60 -34.60 -32.18
C ILE A 409 -10.48 -33.71 -31.33
N LEU A 410 -11.78 -33.78 -31.54
CA LEU A 410 -12.80 -33.04 -30.80
C LEU A 410 -13.76 -34.04 -30.15
N ILE A 411 -13.64 -34.26 -28.86
CA ILE A 411 -14.44 -35.23 -28.12
C ILE A 411 -14.81 -34.67 -26.75
N ASP A 412 -16.10 -34.44 -26.53
CA ASP A 412 -16.72 -34.07 -25.29
C ASP A 412 -17.60 -35.20 -24.74
N ASP A 413 -18.29 -34.97 -23.62
CA ASP A 413 -19.14 -35.97 -23.01
C ASP A 413 -20.35 -36.31 -23.86
N THR A 414 -20.89 -35.35 -24.62
CA THR A 414 -22.01 -35.53 -25.53
C THR A 414 -21.59 -36.43 -26.72
N THR A 415 -20.43 -36.14 -27.33
CA THR A 415 -19.85 -36.94 -28.39
C THR A 415 -19.52 -38.36 -27.92
N ARG A 416 -18.97 -38.52 -26.69
CA ARG A 416 -18.76 -39.87 -26.07
C ARG A 416 -20.04 -40.64 -25.91
N MET A 417 -21.11 -39.99 -25.40
CA MET A 417 -22.42 -40.61 -25.24
C MET A 417 -22.98 -41.06 -26.59
N ALA A 418 -22.89 -40.22 -27.63
CA ALA A 418 -23.35 -40.53 -28.97
C ALA A 418 -22.54 -41.69 -29.62
N LEU A 419 -21.21 -41.73 -29.43
CA LEU A 419 -20.35 -42.82 -29.92
C LEU A 419 -20.64 -44.16 -29.23
N ALA A 420 -21.08 -44.14 -27.95
CA ALA A 420 -21.49 -45.34 -27.21
C ALA A 420 -22.91 -45.80 -27.55
N SER A 421 -23.68 -45.01 -28.30
CA SER A 421 -25.07 -45.32 -28.67
C SER A 421 -25.15 -46.12 -29.93
N ASP A 422 -25.95 -47.19 -29.95
CA ASP A 422 -26.31 -47.98 -31.15
C ASP A 422 -27.67 -47.59 -31.74
N ARG A 423 -28.29 -46.50 -31.23
CA ARG A 423 -29.58 -46.00 -31.74
C ARG A 423 -29.43 -45.46 -33.16
N PRO A 424 -30.52 -45.45 -33.99
CA PRO A 424 -30.47 -44.94 -35.37
C PRO A 424 -30.06 -43.46 -35.46
N ALA A 425 -30.32 -42.71 -34.42
CA ALA A 425 -29.82 -41.33 -34.22
C ALA A 425 -29.80 -41.03 -32.72
N THR A 426 -28.88 -40.18 -32.30
CA THR A 426 -28.82 -39.63 -30.96
C THR A 426 -28.98 -38.10 -31.06
N LEU A 427 -29.93 -37.54 -30.33
CA LEU A 427 -30.19 -36.10 -30.30
C LEU A 427 -29.71 -35.54 -28.96
N ALA A 428 -28.92 -34.51 -29.06
CA ALA A 428 -28.42 -33.75 -27.89
C ALA A 428 -28.43 -32.26 -28.12
N THR A 429 -28.68 -31.53 -27.07
CA THR A 429 -28.56 -30.07 -27.03
C THR A 429 -27.32 -29.73 -26.23
N TYR A 430 -26.52 -28.84 -26.74
CA TYR A 430 -25.33 -28.35 -26.04
C TYR A 430 -25.01 -26.91 -26.42
N ARG A 431 -24.09 -26.33 -25.69
CA ARG A 431 -23.61 -24.97 -25.90
C ARG A 431 -22.32 -24.99 -26.69
N MET A 432 -22.35 -24.51 -27.93
CA MET A 432 -21.16 -24.41 -28.76
C MET A 432 -20.40 -23.13 -28.42
N GLU A 433 -19.13 -23.27 -28.08
CA GLU A 433 -18.22 -22.15 -27.85
C GLU A 433 -17.73 -21.56 -29.17
N LEU A 434 -17.84 -20.25 -29.35
CA LEU A 434 -17.33 -19.48 -30.47
C LEU A 434 -16.54 -18.28 -29.90
N GLY A 435 -15.32 -18.50 -29.49
CA GLY A 435 -14.51 -17.51 -28.76
C GLY A 435 -15.19 -17.11 -27.44
N ASP A 436 -15.50 -15.83 -27.28
CA ASP A 436 -16.20 -15.29 -26.09
C ASP A 436 -17.73 -15.44 -26.14
N LYS A 437 -18.26 -16.01 -27.20
CA LYS A 437 -19.71 -16.18 -27.41
C LYS A 437 -20.10 -17.65 -27.38
N TYR A 438 -21.29 -17.88 -26.86
CA TYR A 438 -21.90 -19.21 -26.84
C TYR A 438 -23.19 -19.19 -27.65
N ILE A 439 -23.40 -20.23 -28.43
CA ILE A 439 -24.62 -20.42 -29.20
C ILE A 439 -25.27 -21.73 -28.77
N PRO A 440 -26.56 -21.72 -28.40
CA PRO A 440 -27.29 -22.96 -28.18
C PRO A 440 -27.43 -23.72 -29.49
N VAL A 441 -27.10 -25.00 -29.46
CA VAL A 441 -27.06 -25.85 -30.65
C VAL A 441 -27.68 -27.18 -30.31
N LYS A 442 -28.51 -27.68 -31.21
CA LYS A 442 -28.93 -29.08 -31.22
C LYS A 442 -28.05 -29.84 -32.20
N ASN A 443 -27.66 -31.04 -31.84
CA ASN A 443 -26.81 -31.91 -32.64
C ASN A 443 -27.43 -33.29 -32.77
N VAL A 444 -27.58 -33.75 -34.02
CA VAL A 444 -27.98 -35.10 -34.36
C VAL A 444 -26.73 -35.90 -34.73
N PHE A 445 -26.45 -36.95 -33.97
CA PHE A 445 -25.39 -37.88 -34.25
C PHE A 445 -25.98 -39.14 -34.87
N VAL A 446 -25.49 -39.53 -36.02
CA VAL A 446 -25.91 -40.76 -36.72
C VAL A 446 -24.72 -41.71 -36.83
N PRO A 447 -24.87 -42.97 -36.39
CA PRO A 447 -23.85 -43.98 -36.50
C PRO A 447 -23.37 -44.18 -37.94
N LEU A 448 -22.08 -43.99 -38.20
CA LEU A 448 -21.46 -44.14 -39.50
C LEU A 448 -20.82 -45.54 -39.63
N TRP A 449 -21.37 -46.36 -40.53
CA TRP A 449 -20.92 -47.71 -40.76
C TRP A 449 -20.30 -47.85 -42.16
N ILE A 450 -19.08 -48.34 -42.28
CA ILE A 450 -18.37 -48.55 -43.53
C ILE A 450 -18.02 -50.03 -43.65
N LYS A 451 -18.49 -50.67 -44.76
CA LYS A 451 -18.28 -52.07 -44.98
C LYS A 451 -18.67 -52.94 -43.79
N GLY A 452 -19.77 -52.59 -43.10
CA GLY A 452 -20.30 -53.33 -41.96
C GLY A 452 -19.54 -53.13 -40.63
N ARG A 453 -18.55 -52.21 -40.57
CA ARG A 453 -17.81 -51.84 -39.34
C ARG A 453 -18.19 -50.46 -38.90
N ARG A 454 -18.41 -50.25 -37.57
CA ARG A 454 -18.61 -48.92 -37.01
C ARG A 454 -17.34 -48.08 -37.21
N TRP A 455 -17.43 -47.02 -38.00
CA TRP A 455 -16.32 -46.08 -38.20
C TRP A 455 -16.31 -44.97 -37.15
N GLY A 456 -17.47 -44.40 -36.88
CA GLY A 456 -17.69 -43.29 -35.94
C GLY A 456 -19.11 -42.75 -36.07
N ASN A 457 -19.27 -41.42 -36.04
CA ASN A 457 -20.54 -40.73 -36.26
C ASN A 457 -20.48 -39.72 -37.38
N PHE A 458 -21.62 -39.51 -38.02
CA PHE A 458 -21.92 -38.25 -38.72
C PHE A 458 -22.65 -37.33 -37.72
N GLU A 459 -22.33 -36.06 -37.74
CA GLU A 459 -22.88 -35.03 -36.88
C GLU A 459 -23.55 -33.93 -37.70
N LEU A 460 -24.76 -33.50 -37.31
CA LEU A 460 -25.50 -32.41 -37.89
C LEU A 460 -25.91 -31.42 -36.82
N ALA A 461 -25.28 -30.24 -36.77
CA ALA A 461 -25.57 -29.18 -35.83
C ALA A 461 -26.53 -28.16 -36.44
N TYR A 462 -27.58 -27.80 -35.71
CA TYR A 462 -28.59 -26.84 -36.16
C TYR A 462 -29.13 -26.00 -34.97
N ARG A 463 -29.86 -24.92 -35.31
CA ARG A 463 -30.52 -24.05 -34.34
C ARG A 463 -32.03 -24.15 -34.44
N ASP A 464 -32.72 -24.02 -33.29
CA ASP A 464 -34.16 -23.76 -33.26
C ASP A 464 -34.37 -22.27 -33.49
N ASP A 465 -34.72 -21.85 -34.68
CA ASP A 465 -35.17 -20.47 -34.98
C ASP A 465 -36.68 -20.37 -34.97
#